data_330c4f092ba4133c6d5cbb3367005d6b
#
_entry.id   330c4f092ba4133c6d5cbb3367005d6b
#
_cell.length_a   1.000
_cell.length_b   1.000
_cell.length_c   1.000
_cell.angle_alpha   90.00
_cell.angle_beta   90.00
_cell.angle_gamma   90.00
#
_symmetry.space_group_name_H-M   'P 1'
#
loop_
_entity.id
_entity.type
_entity.pdbx_description
1 polymer ?
#
loop_
_entity_poly.entity_id
_entity_poly.type
_entity_poly.pdbx_seq_one_letter_code
_entity_poly.pdbx_strand_id
1 'polypeptide(L)'
;MFRYDAVTAKCRCLAGRLFTKDDYAALVSRGSLAEAVAWLKDTPAYSVVLDGVEPAKVHRARLWGLLETDVINMYAKLYTFTSGAERKFLGHLLEEYEIGYLLDAIRATEYDDSMEFYRVPRFIMEHAKIDFVRIFRTDSKDEILAALEGTEYHEILKPVLESGTTSFAGIEAEINRAYYTRLMTKYSAVFPPEERKRVREMISTKIDLMNISCIVRLRRFAALRAGKDRVKLDFTAVLPMLIPAFGKLKEPDIAALCGDEIDIPETIGRFAGLYRKPAEMFTERTSTGEYGSALLYGQA
;
A
#
# COMPACT_ATOMS: atom_id res chain seq x y z
N MET A 1 -2.70 7.70 -34.77
CA MET A 1 -4.00 7.60 -34.12
C MET A 1 -3.82 6.93 -32.77
N PHE A 2 -4.26 7.52 -31.86
CA PHE A 2 -4.14 7.67 -30.42
C PHE A 2 -4.22 6.35 -29.64
N ARG A 3 -3.05 5.75 -29.36
CA ARG A 3 -2.86 4.48 -28.63
C ARG A 3 -3.59 4.44 -27.27
N TYR A 4 -3.80 5.61 -26.65
CA TYR A 4 -4.32 5.73 -25.29
C TYR A 4 -5.71 6.39 -25.19
N ASP A 5 -6.38 6.72 -26.29
CA ASP A 5 -7.64 7.49 -26.22
C ASP A 5 -8.72 6.82 -25.39
N ALA A 6 -8.97 5.53 -25.60
CA ALA A 6 -10.01 4.81 -24.90
C ALA A 6 -9.71 4.70 -23.40
N VAL A 7 -8.47 4.36 -23.02
CA VAL A 7 -8.08 4.27 -21.63
C VAL A 7 -8.05 5.64 -20.97
N THR A 8 -7.59 6.68 -21.68
CA THR A 8 -7.60 8.06 -21.19
C THR A 8 -9.03 8.56 -20.93
N ALA A 9 -9.96 8.31 -21.86
CA ALA A 9 -11.37 8.66 -21.67
C ALA A 9 -11.95 7.94 -20.46
N LYS A 10 -11.61 6.65 -20.29
CA LYS A 10 -12.05 5.88 -19.13
C LYS A 10 -11.45 6.39 -17.82
N CYS A 11 -10.16 6.73 -17.81
CA CYS A 11 -9.50 7.33 -16.64
C CYS A 11 -10.17 8.67 -16.25
N ARG A 12 -10.45 9.55 -17.21
CA ARG A 12 -11.16 10.81 -16.95
C ARG A 12 -12.56 10.59 -16.37
N CYS A 13 -13.29 9.62 -16.89
CA CYS A 13 -14.60 9.24 -16.36
C CYS A 13 -14.51 8.74 -14.92
N LEU A 14 -13.52 7.92 -14.58
CA LEU A 14 -13.29 7.44 -13.21
C LEU A 14 -12.81 8.58 -12.29
N ALA A 15 -11.90 9.43 -12.77
CA ALA A 15 -11.41 10.58 -12.01
C ALA A 15 -12.54 11.57 -11.65
N GLY A 16 -13.54 11.73 -12.53
CA GLY A 16 -14.72 12.57 -12.26
C GLY A 16 -15.64 12.03 -11.14
N ARG A 17 -15.38 10.81 -10.65
CA ARG A 17 -16.10 10.22 -9.50
C ARG A 17 -15.34 10.35 -8.18
N LEU A 18 -14.10 10.82 -8.22
CA LEU A 18 -13.30 11.01 -7.02
C LEU A 18 -13.87 12.15 -6.17
N PHE A 19 -13.75 12.00 -4.88
CA PHE A 19 -14.17 13.03 -3.92
C PHE A 19 -13.35 14.30 -4.05
N THR A 20 -14.04 15.43 -3.92
CA THR A 20 -13.46 16.76 -3.77
C THR A 20 -13.03 17.01 -2.31
N LYS A 21 -12.34 18.13 -2.08
CA LYS A 21 -12.02 18.55 -0.70
C LYS A 21 -13.25 18.76 0.15
N ASP A 22 -14.34 19.29 -0.44
CA ASP A 22 -15.58 19.53 0.26
C ASP A 22 -16.30 18.22 0.63
N ASP A 23 -16.24 17.20 -0.23
CA ASP A 23 -16.74 15.85 0.07
C ASP A 23 -15.97 15.23 1.25
N TYR A 24 -14.64 15.35 1.27
CA TYR A 24 -13.84 14.89 2.42
C TYR A 24 -14.16 15.66 3.70
N ALA A 25 -14.34 16.98 3.64
CA ALA A 25 -14.74 17.78 4.79
C ALA A 25 -16.12 17.36 5.31
N ALA A 26 -17.07 17.11 4.41
CA ALA A 26 -18.40 16.61 4.75
C ALA A 26 -18.33 15.20 5.39
N LEU A 27 -17.47 14.30 4.88
CA LEU A 27 -17.28 12.97 5.46
C LEU A 27 -16.69 13.04 6.87
N VAL A 28 -15.64 13.83 7.07
CA VAL A 28 -14.96 13.98 8.37
C VAL A 28 -15.85 14.65 9.43
N SER A 29 -16.80 15.47 9.00
CA SER A 29 -17.77 16.12 9.93
C SER A 29 -18.83 15.16 10.48
N ARG A 30 -18.91 13.91 10.03
CA ARG A 30 -19.87 12.93 10.55
C ARG A 30 -19.48 12.49 11.96
N GLY A 31 -20.46 12.43 12.84
CA GLY A 31 -20.24 12.14 14.27
C GLY A 31 -19.98 10.68 14.59
N SER A 32 -20.23 9.76 13.63
CA SER A 32 -20.07 8.33 13.83
C SER A 32 -19.76 7.59 12.53
N LEU A 33 -19.22 6.37 12.67
CA LEU A 33 -18.98 5.46 11.52
C LEU A 33 -20.31 5.16 10.78
N ALA A 34 -21.40 4.96 11.51
CA ALA A 34 -22.71 4.69 10.91
C ALA A 34 -23.19 5.86 10.04
N GLU A 35 -23.04 7.11 10.51
CA GLU A 35 -23.37 8.30 9.73
C GLU A 35 -22.44 8.46 8.52
N ALA A 36 -21.15 8.18 8.66
CA ALA A 36 -20.20 8.20 7.56
C ALA A 36 -20.59 7.17 6.49
N VAL A 37 -20.91 5.92 6.87
CA VAL A 37 -21.37 4.88 5.95
C VAL A 37 -22.69 5.26 5.28
N ALA A 38 -23.65 5.79 6.00
CA ALA A 38 -24.93 6.25 5.44
C ALA A 38 -24.68 7.33 4.38
N TRP A 39 -23.85 8.33 4.70
CA TRP A 39 -23.51 9.39 3.77
C TRP A 39 -22.77 8.88 2.53
N LEU A 40 -21.79 7.98 2.69
CA LEU A 40 -21.09 7.35 1.57
C LEU A 40 -22.06 6.60 0.65
N LYS A 41 -23.02 5.86 1.24
CA LYS A 41 -24.02 5.10 0.50
C LYS A 41 -24.93 5.99 -0.36
N ASP A 42 -25.19 7.22 0.07
CA ASP A 42 -26.00 8.20 -0.67
C ASP A 42 -25.19 8.89 -1.79
N THR A 43 -23.86 8.69 -1.86
CA THR A 43 -23.05 9.30 -2.91
C THR A 43 -23.02 8.44 -4.17
N PRO A 44 -23.05 9.03 -5.38
CA PRO A 44 -22.92 8.26 -6.63
C PRO A 44 -21.61 7.45 -6.75
N ALA A 45 -20.57 7.88 -6.03
CA ALA A 45 -19.28 7.21 -6.03
C ALA A 45 -19.34 5.84 -5.39
N TYR A 46 -20.05 5.69 -4.26
CA TYR A 46 -20.01 4.49 -3.42
C TYR A 46 -21.35 3.78 -3.26
N SER A 47 -22.45 4.33 -3.79
CA SER A 47 -23.80 3.76 -3.67
C SER A 47 -23.86 2.29 -4.13
N VAL A 48 -23.13 1.93 -5.18
CA VAL A 48 -23.12 0.56 -5.73
C VAL A 48 -22.38 -0.41 -4.84
N VAL A 49 -21.18 -0.03 -4.35
CA VAL A 49 -20.35 -0.93 -3.51
C VAL A 49 -20.90 -1.07 -2.10
N LEU A 50 -21.67 -0.09 -1.64
CA LEU A 50 -22.34 -0.10 -0.34
C LEU A 50 -23.82 -0.52 -0.42
N ASP A 51 -24.29 -0.98 -1.60
CA ASP A 51 -25.66 -1.48 -1.72
C ASP A 51 -25.88 -2.68 -0.78
N GLY A 52 -27.06 -2.73 -0.15
CA GLY A 52 -27.39 -3.75 0.84
C GLY A 52 -26.62 -3.64 2.18
N VAL A 53 -25.68 -2.71 2.32
CA VAL A 53 -24.95 -2.49 3.57
C VAL A 53 -25.82 -1.74 4.57
N GLU A 54 -25.91 -2.28 5.78
CA GLU A 54 -26.63 -1.66 6.90
C GLU A 54 -25.66 -0.81 7.73
N PRO A 55 -25.77 0.55 7.70
CA PRO A 55 -24.76 1.43 8.29
C PRO A 55 -24.46 1.17 9.77
N ALA A 56 -25.50 0.84 10.56
CA ALA A 56 -25.36 0.60 12.00
C ALA A 56 -24.62 -0.70 12.36
N LYS A 57 -24.49 -1.64 11.41
CA LYS A 57 -23.86 -2.95 11.62
C LYS A 57 -22.48 -3.07 10.98
N VAL A 58 -22.03 -2.03 10.28
CA VAL A 58 -20.71 -2.05 9.63
C VAL A 58 -19.65 -1.59 10.62
N HIS A 59 -18.64 -2.42 10.81
CA HIS A 59 -17.43 -2.00 11.50
C HIS A 59 -16.35 -1.58 10.49
N ARG A 60 -15.32 -0.91 10.99
CA ARG A 60 -14.29 -0.24 10.20
C ARG A 60 -13.59 -1.16 9.19
N ALA A 61 -13.19 -2.37 9.62
CA ALA A 61 -12.48 -3.30 8.75
C ALA A 61 -13.34 -3.75 7.56
N ARG A 62 -14.65 -3.99 7.79
CA ARG A 62 -15.57 -4.35 6.71
C ARG A 62 -15.76 -3.20 5.72
N LEU A 63 -15.91 -1.96 6.23
CA LEU A 63 -15.99 -0.78 5.35
C LEU A 63 -14.74 -0.66 4.49
N TRP A 64 -13.55 -0.80 5.11
CA TRP A 64 -12.28 -0.78 4.39
C TRP A 64 -12.25 -1.78 3.24
N GLY A 65 -12.54 -3.05 3.48
CA GLY A 65 -12.55 -4.10 2.45
C GLY A 65 -13.56 -3.82 1.31
N LEU A 66 -14.71 -3.19 1.62
CA LEU A 66 -15.68 -2.79 0.60
C LEU A 66 -15.13 -1.68 -0.29
N LEU A 67 -14.51 -0.66 0.30
CA LEU A 67 -13.91 0.45 -0.45
C LEU A 67 -12.71 -0.01 -1.27
N GLU A 68 -11.87 -0.89 -0.73
CA GLU A 68 -10.76 -1.52 -1.47
C GLU A 68 -11.27 -2.34 -2.65
N THR A 69 -12.36 -3.10 -2.47
CA THR A 69 -13.01 -3.84 -3.56
C THR A 69 -13.47 -2.90 -4.69
N ASP A 70 -13.98 -1.69 -4.37
CA ASP A 70 -14.35 -0.71 -5.41
C ASP A 70 -13.12 -0.22 -6.19
N VAL A 71 -12.00 0.06 -5.51
CA VAL A 71 -10.75 0.41 -6.17
C VAL A 71 -10.29 -0.70 -7.12
N ILE A 72 -10.31 -1.96 -6.68
CA ILE A 72 -9.95 -3.11 -7.52
C ILE A 72 -10.91 -3.26 -8.71
N ASN A 73 -12.20 -3.00 -8.51
CA ASN A 73 -13.18 -2.98 -9.61
C ASN A 73 -12.91 -1.85 -10.63
N MET A 74 -12.39 -0.70 -10.18
CA MET A 74 -11.93 0.35 -11.10
C MET A 74 -10.71 -0.11 -11.91
N TYR A 75 -9.74 -0.79 -11.28
CA TYR A 75 -8.63 -1.43 -11.99
C TYR A 75 -9.12 -2.46 -13.01
N ALA A 76 -10.06 -3.33 -12.65
CA ALA A 76 -10.66 -4.31 -13.56
C ALA A 76 -11.28 -3.64 -14.79
N LYS A 77 -12.00 -2.53 -14.59
CA LYS A 77 -12.55 -1.73 -15.69
C LYS A 77 -11.43 -1.17 -16.59
N LEU A 78 -10.36 -0.61 -16.02
CA LEU A 78 -9.22 -0.11 -16.81
C LEU A 78 -8.52 -1.26 -17.57
N TYR A 79 -8.35 -2.39 -16.94
CA TYR A 79 -7.73 -3.57 -17.53
C TYR A 79 -8.43 -4.02 -18.82
N THR A 80 -9.77 -3.90 -18.89
CA THR A 80 -10.54 -4.23 -20.11
C THR A 80 -10.29 -3.26 -21.27
N PHE A 81 -9.88 -2.02 -20.99
CA PHE A 81 -9.58 -0.98 -21.99
C PHE A 81 -8.11 -0.95 -22.41
N THR A 82 -7.28 -1.84 -21.86
CA THR A 82 -5.86 -1.93 -22.16
C THR A 82 -5.51 -3.21 -22.91
N SER A 83 -4.37 -3.22 -23.59
CA SER A 83 -3.83 -4.38 -24.29
C SER A 83 -2.28 -4.36 -24.25
N GLY A 84 -1.65 -5.44 -24.67
CA GLY A 84 -0.19 -5.48 -24.82
C GLY A 84 0.58 -5.11 -23.55
N ALA A 85 1.49 -4.16 -23.66
CA ALA A 85 2.38 -3.71 -22.61
C ALA A 85 1.63 -3.07 -21.42
N GLU A 86 0.62 -2.26 -21.72
CA GLU A 86 -0.18 -1.54 -20.74
C GLU A 86 -0.96 -2.52 -19.85
N ARG A 87 -1.58 -3.52 -20.46
CA ARG A 87 -2.30 -4.56 -19.72
C ARG A 87 -1.37 -5.36 -18.82
N LYS A 88 -0.19 -5.75 -19.33
CA LYS A 88 0.82 -6.45 -18.54
C LYS A 88 1.26 -5.61 -17.35
N PHE A 89 1.51 -4.32 -17.57
CA PHE A 89 1.94 -3.42 -16.50
C PHE A 89 0.84 -3.23 -15.44
N LEU A 90 -0.43 -3.05 -15.84
CA LEU A 90 -1.55 -3.02 -14.91
C LEU A 90 -1.67 -4.31 -14.09
N GLY A 91 -1.44 -5.48 -14.71
CA GLY A 91 -1.35 -6.74 -13.98
C GLY A 91 -0.28 -6.73 -12.90
N HIS A 92 0.90 -6.16 -13.20
CA HIS A 92 1.97 -6.03 -12.22
C HIS A 92 1.65 -5.01 -11.10
N LEU A 93 0.86 -3.98 -11.37
CA LEU A 93 0.40 -3.07 -10.30
C LEU A 93 -0.59 -3.77 -9.35
N LEU A 94 -1.36 -4.74 -9.84
CA LEU A 94 -2.28 -5.53 -9.03
C LEU A 94 -1.57 -6.52 -8.08
N GLU A 95 -0.31 -6.87 -8.35
CA GLU A 95 0.50 -7.72 -7.46
C GLU A 95 0.66 -7.08 -6.06
N GLU A 96 0.55 -5.77 -5.94
CA GLU A 96 0.59 -5.08 -4.64
C GLU A 96 -0.58 -5.52 -3.72
N TYR A 97 -1.78 -5.67 -4.29
CA TYR A 97 -2.94 -6.17 -3.54
C TYR A 97 -2.79 -7.65 -3.22
N GLU A 98 -2.27 -8.44 -4.16
CA GLU A 98 -1.96 -9.85 -3.93
C GLU A 98 -0.97 -10.01 -2.77
N ILE A 99 0.10 -9.21 -2.73
CA ILE A 99 1.07 -9.16 -1.63
C ILE A 99 0.39 -8.75 -0.33
N GLY A 100 -0.50 -7.76 -0.35
CA GLY A 100 -1.27 -7.34 0.83
C GLY A 100 -2.05 -8.49 1.44
N TYR A 101 -2.83 -9.23 0.65
CA TYR A 101 -3.58 -10.39 1.12
C TYR A 101 -2.69 -11.54 1.61
N LEU A 102 -1.53 -11.76 0.97
CA LEU A 102 -0.56 -12.74 1.44
C LEU A 102 0.03 -12.35 2.80
N LEU A 103 0.39 -11.08 2.97
CA LEU A 103 0.89 -10.57 4.25
C LEU A 103 -0.16 -10.64 5.36
N ASP A 104 -1.43 -10.39 5.04
CA ASP A 104 -2.52 -10.55 6.00
C ASP A 104 -2.69 -12.02 6.42
N ALA A 105 -2.57 -12.97 5.48
CA ALA A 105 -2.58 -14.39 5.80
C ALA A 105 -1.41 -14.78 6.71
N ILE A 106 -0.19 -14.31 6.42
CA ILE A 106 0.98 -14.55 7.29
C ILE A 106 0.77 -13.95 8.68
N ARG A 107 0.19 -12.76 8.76
CA ARG A 107 -0.11 -12.10 10.05
C ARG A 107 -1.14 -12.90 10.86
N ALA A 108 -2.15 -13.44 10.21
CA ALA A 108 -3.18 -14.23 10.88
C ALA A 108 -2.60 -15.47 11.58
N THR A 109 -1.55 -16.10 11.03
CA THR A 109 -0.88 -17.23 11.70
C THR A 109 -0.13 -16.83 12.99
N GLU A 110 0.16 -15.54 13.19
CA GLU A 110 0.85 -15.04 14.40
C GLU A 110 -0.13 -14.61 15.50
N TYR A 111 -1.31 -14.15 15.16
CA TYR A 111 -2.19 -13.43 16.10
C TYR A 111 -3.54 -14.13 16.34
N ASP A 112 -3.76 -15.33 15.79
CA ASP A 112 -5.05 -16.07 15.89
C ASP A 112 -6.25 -15.17 15.53
N ASP A 113 -6.01 -14.26 14.59
CA ASP A 113 -7.01 -13.31 14.14
C ASP A 113 -7.88 -14.02 13.09
N SER A 114 -9.15 -14.30 13.46
CA SER A 114 -10.03 -15.01 12.54
C SER A 114 -10.19 -14.22 11.24
N MET A 115 -9.76 -14.83 10.15
CA MET A 115 -9.76 -14.27 8.79
C MET A 115 -11.18 -14.04 8.21
N GLU A 116 -12.20 -13.90 9.06
CA GLU A 116 -13.59 -13.71 8.62
C GLU A 116 -13.82 -12.49 7.69
N PHE A 117 -12.84 -11.57 7.64
CA PHE A 117 -13.02 -10.28 6.98
C PHE A 117 -12.36 -10.16 5.61
N TYR A 118 -11.51 -11.09 5.23
CA TYR A 118 -10.72 -10.98 4.00
C TYR A 118 -11.39 -11.73 2.83
N ARG A 119 -12.30 -11.07 2.16
CA ARG A 119 -12.75 -11.53 0.85
C ARG A 119 -11.83 -10.95 -0.21
N VAL A 120 -10.90 -11.74 -0.69
CA VAL A 120 -10.12 -11.37 -1.88
C VAL A 120 -11.09 -11.11 -3.03
N PRO A 121 -11.08 -9.92 -3.64
CA PRO A 121 -11.95 -9.61 -4.77
C PRO A 121 -11.72 -10.59 -5.92
N ARG A 122 -12.81 -10.97 -6.58
CA ARG A 122 -12.80 -11.97 -7.66
C ARG A 122 -11.76 -11.66 -8.73
N PHE A 123 -11.61 -10.39 -9.09
CA PHE A 123 -10.64 -9.97 -10.09
C PHE A 123 -9.19 -10.28 -9.68
N ILE A 124 -8.85 -10.11 -8.40
CA ILE A 124 -7.54 -10.51 -7.88
C ILE A 124 -7.40 -12.03 -7.94
N MET A 125 -8.37 -12.79 -7.46
CA MET A 125 -8.33 -14.27 -7.49
C MET A 125 -8.12 -14.83 -8.91
N GLU A 126 -8.73 -14.20 -9.94
CA GLU A 126 -8.63 -14.63 -11.34
C GLU A 126 -7.28 -14.30 -11.98
N HIS A 127 -6.52 -13.33 -11.43
CA HIS A 127 -5.26 -12.82 -11.99
C HIS A 127 -4.06 -13.04 -11.08
N ALA A 128 -4.27 -13.53 -9.87
CA ALA A 128 -3.22 -13.78 -8.89
C ALA A 128 -2.27 -14.88 -9.34
N LYS A 129 -1.02 -14.80 -8.89
CA LYS A 129 0.01 -15.83 -9.07
C LYS A 129 -0.06 -16.93 -8.02
N ILE A 130 -0.82 -16.70 -6.96
CA ILE A 130 -0.98 -17.61 -5.82
C ILE A 130 -2.43 -18.11 -5.73
N ASP A 131 -2.58 -19.30 -5.17
CA ASP A 131 -3.89 -19.89 -4.86
C ASP A 131 -4.36 -19.43 -3.47
N PHE A 132 -5.15 -18.36 -3.43
CA PHE A 132 -5.71 -17.84 -2.21
C PHE A 132 -6.63 -18.83 -1.47
N VAL A 133 -7.30 -19.74 -2.19
CA VAL A 133 -8.14 -20.76 -1.56
C VAL A 133 -7.27 -21.73 -0.73
N ARG A 134 -6.08 -22.03 -1.23
CA ARG A 134 -5.10 -22.85 -0.52
C ARG A 134 -4.47 -22.05 0.64
N ILE A 135 -4.05 -20.81 0.42
CA ILE A 135 -3.43 -19.96 1.44
C ILE A 135 -4.36 -19.76 2.65
N PHE A 136 -5.63 -19.46 2.43
CA PHE A 136 -6.57 -19.21 3.54
C PHE A 136 -7.04 -20.45 4.30
N ARG A 137 -6.54 -21.62 3.94
CA ARG A 137 -6.75 -22.89 4.69
C ARG A 137 -5.53 -23.29 5.51
N THR A 138 -4.49 -22.47 5.52
CA THR A 138 -3.27 -22.74 6.25
C THR A 138 -3.34 -22.09 7.64
N ASP A 139 -2.80 -22.81 8.64
CA ASP A 139 -2.76 -22.36 10.03
C ASP A 139 -1.33 -22.02 10.50
N SER A 140 -0.33 -22.19 9.60
CA SER A 140 1.08 -21.97 9.93
C SER A 140 1.85 -21.35 8.77
N LYS A 141 2.97 -20.69 9.09
CA LYS A 141 3.89 -20.14 8.09
C LYS A 141 4.49 -21.21 7.19
N ASP A 142 4.76 -22.39 7.71
CA ASP A 142 5.32 -23.50 6.94
C ASP A 142 4.31 -24.00 5.91
N GLU A 143 3.04 -24.08 6.25
CA GLU A 143 1.98 -24.42 5.31
C GLU A 143 1.77 -23.34 4.26
N ILE A 144 1.85 -22.05 4.62
CA ILE A 144 1.84 -20.94 3.66
C ILE A 144 3.02 -21.09 2.69
N LEU A 145 4.22 -21.34 3.20
CA LEU A 145 5.40 -21.52 2.35
C LEU A 145 5.23 -22.71 1.38
N ALA A 146 4.70 -23.83 1.85
CA ALA A 146 4.38 -24.98 1.01
C ALA A 146 3.27 -24.68 -0.03
N ALA A 147 2.31 -23.82 0.32
CA ALA A 147 1.27 -23.38 -0.61
C ALA A 147 1.80 -22.45 -1.72
N LEU A 148 2.92 -21.78 -1.47
CA LEU A 148 3.60 -20.88 -2.42
C LEU A 148 4.60 -21.59 -3.34
N GLU A 149 4.85 -22.90 -3.19
CA GLU A 149 5.79 -23.64 -4.05
C GLU A 149 5.53 -23.38 -5.53
N GLY A 150 6.62 -23.16 -6.28
CA GLY A 150 6.55 -22.85 -7.71
C GLY A 150 6.22 -21.39 -8.03
N THR A 151 6.02 -20.54 -7.04
CA THR A 151 5.85 -19.09 -7.22
C THR A 151 7.12 -18.32 -6.88
N GLU A 152 7.27 -17.11 -7.40
CA GLU A 152 8.37 -16.22 -7.01
C GLU A 152 8.32 -15.80 -5.53
N TYR A 153 7.14 -15.84 -4.91
CA TYR A 153 6.97 -15.54 -3.49
C TYR A 153 7.62 -16.59 -2.60
N HIS A 154 7.59 -17.85 -3.01
CA HIS A 154 8.29 -18.92 -2.31
C HIS A 154 9.79 -18.62 -2.20
N GLU A 155 10.44 -18.27 -3.33
CA GLU A 155 11.88 -17.98 -3.36
C GLU A 155 12.26 -16.75 -2.51
N ILE A 156 11.37 -15.76 -2.41
CA ILE A 156 11.58 -14.56 -1.60
C ILE A 156 11.39 -14.86 -0.11
N LEU A 157 10.33 -15.58 0.24
CA LEU A 157 9.91 -15.75 1.63
C LEU A 157 10.60 -16.92 2.33
N LYS A 158 11.01 -17.96 1.59
CA LYS A 158 11.66 -19.14 2.17
C LYS A 158 12.82 -18.79 3.09
N PRO A 159 13.87 -18.04 2.66
CA PRO A 159 15.01 -17.74 3.54
C PRO A 159 14.61 -16.90 4.76
N VAL A 160 13.56 -16.10 4.65
CA VAL A 160 13.09 -15.21 5.69
C VAL A 160 12.28 -15.97 6.75
N LEU A 161 11.40 -16.85 6.32
CA LEU A 161 10.54 -17.64 7.20
C LEU A 161 11.32 -18.77 7.89
N GLU A 162 12.18 -19.47 7.17
CA GLU A 162 13.02 -20.53 7.73
C GLU A 162 14.05 -20.02 8.77
N SER A 163 14.45 -18.76 8.71
CA SER A 163 15.35 -18.18 9.71
C SER A 163 14.76 -18.17 11.13
N GLY A 164 13.43 -18.16 11.25
CA GLY A 164 12.70 -18.13 12.51
C GLY A 164 12.92 -16.86 13.37
N THR A 165 13.80 -15.96 12.96
CA THR A 165 14.20 -14.76 13.69
C THR A 165 13.63 -13.47 13.12
N THR A 166 13.04 -13.54 11.93
CA THR A 166 12.57 -12.36 11.21
C THR A 166 11.19 -11.93 11.72
N SER A 167 11.09 -10.67 12.11
CA SER A 167 9.81 -10.05 12.49
C SER A 167 8.89 -9.93 11.29
N PHE A 168 7.58 -9.79 11.53
CA PHE A 168 6.59 -9.51 10.47
C PHE A 168 7.02 -8.30 9.60
N ALA A 169 7.54 -7.22 10.21
CA ALA A 169 8.05 -6.07 9.48
C ALA A 169 9.22 -6.42 8.55
N GLY A 170 10.07 -7.38 8.93
CA GLY A 170 11.12 -7.88 8.05
C GLY A 170 10.57 -8.69 6.87
N ILE A 171 9.56 -9.52 7.09
CA ILE A 171 8.86 -10.27 6.02
C ILE A 171 8.24 -9.29 5.02
N GLU A 172 7.49 -8.29 5.53
CA GLU A 172 6.89 -7.22 4.73
C GLU A 172 7.95 -6.46 3.91
N ALA A 173 9.09 -6.12 4.53
CA ALA A 173 10.17 -5.40 3.88
C ALA A 173 10.77 -6.20 2.71
N GLU A 174 11.06 -7.49 2.89
CA GLU A 174 11.66 -8.31 1.84
C GLU A 174 10.73 -8.50 0.63
N ILE A 175 9.46 -8.79 0.86
CA ILE A 175 8.52 -8.97 -0.24
C ILE A 175 8.27 -7.66 -1.01
N ASN A 176 8.13 -6.54 -0.30
CA ASN A 176 7.97 -5.22 -0.92
C ASN A 176 9.24 -4.80 -1.67
N ARG A 177 10.43 -5.03 -1.09
CA ARG A 177 11.71 -4.76 -1.75
C ARG A 177 11.81 -5.51 -3.08
N ALA A 178 11.51 -6.80 -3.08
CA ALA A 178 11.55 -7.63 -4.28
C ALA A 178 10.55 -7.14 -5.34
N TYR A 179 9.31 -6.86 -4.93
CA TYR A 179 8.26 -6.36 -5.82
C TYR A 179 8.61 -5.02 -6.46
N TYR A 180 8.95 -4.00 -5.67
CA TYR A 180 9.24 -2.66 -6.20
C TYR A 180 10.54 -2.62 -7.01
N THR A 181 11.53 -3.44 -6.66
CA THR A 181 12.72 -3.60 -7.49
C THR A 181 12.37 -4.15 -8.87
N ARG A 182 11.53 -5.18 -8.94
CA ARG A 182 11.04 -5.71 -10.23
C ARG A 182 10.20 -4.70 -11.00
N LEU A 183 9.33 -3.98 -10.30
CA LEU A 183 8.48 -2.95 -10.90
C LEU A 183 9.34 -1.87 -11.58
N MET A 184 10.39 -1.41 -10.89
CA MET A 184 11.30 -0.39 -11.41
C MET A 184 12.23 -0.88 -12.52
N THR A 185 12.70 -2.11 -12.46
CA THR A 185 13.73 -2.63 -13.39
C THR A 185 13.14 -3.40 -14.55
N LYS A 186 12.27 -4.39 -14.26
CA LYS A 186 11.75 -5.34 -15.24
C LYS A 186 10.42 -4.91 -15.82
N TYR A 187 9.45 -4.57 -14.97
CA TYR A 187 8.09 -4.33 -15.43
C TYR A 187 7.91 -2.99 -16.14
N SER A 188 8.61 -1.95 -15.69
CA SER A 188 8.61 -0.66 -16.40
C SER A 188 9.30 -0.74 -17.78
N ALA A 189 10.14 -1.76 -18.00
CA ALA A 189 10.88 -1.92 -19.25
C ALA A 189 10.00 -2.24 -20.48
N VAL A 190 8.73 -2.62 -20.27
CA VAL A 190 7.77 -2.87 -21.37
C VAL A 190 7.39 -1.58 -22.12
N PHE A 191 7.62 -0.42 -21.52
CA PHE A 191 7.32 0.88 -22.14
C PHE A 191 8.48 1.41 -22.96
N PRO A 192 8.21 2.19 -24.03
CA PRO A 192 9.21 3.01 -24.74
C PRO A 192 9.94 3.96 -23.76
N PRO A 193 11.16 4.42 -24.09
CA PRO A 193 12.00 5.18 -23.15
C PRO A 193 11.31 6.38 -22.50
N GLU A 194 10.57 7.20 -23.27
CA GLU A 194 9.90 8.40 -22.77
C GLU A 194 8.73 8.08 -21.82
N GLU A 195 7.93 7.08 -22.16
CA GLU A 195 6.82 6.61 -21.32
C GLU A 195 7.36 5.92 -20.06
N ARG A 196 8.42 5.11 -20.23
CA ARG A 196 9.11 4.44 -19.13
C ARG A 196 9.61 5.43 -18.08
N LYS A 197 10.18 6.55 -18.53
CA LYS A 197 10.65 7.61 -17.63
C LYS A 197 9.51 8.09 -16.71
N ARG A 198 8.35 8.44 -17.29
CA ARG A 198 7.17 8.91 -16.53
C ARG A 198 6.63 7.86 -15.56
N VAL A 199 6.52 6.60 -16.02
CA VAL A 199 6.09 5.49 -15.18
C VAL A 199 7.04 5.30 -14.00
N ARG A 200 8.36 5.33 -14.25
CA ARG A 200 9.37 5.21 -13.20
C ARG A 200 9.35 6.40 -12.23
N GLU A 201 9.11 7.61 -12.68
CA GLU A 201 8.95 8.79 -11.83
C GLU A 201 7.75 8.64 -10.88
N MET A 202 6.62 8.12 -11.38
CA MET A 202 5.45 7.85 -10.56
C MET A 202 5.74 6.78 -9.48
N ILE A 203 6.32 5.66 -9.87
CA ILE A 203 6.63 4.55 -8.95
C ILE A 203 7.69 5.00 -7.93
N SER A 204 8.72 5.71 -8.35
CA SER A 204 9.78 6.19 -7.47
C SER A 204 9.26 7.19 -6.43
N THR A 205 8.28 8.01 -6.78
CA THR A 205 7.60 8.90 -5.83
C THR A 205 6.89 8.10 -4.74
N LYS A 206 6.20 7.03 -5.12
CA LYS A 206 5.55 6.12 -4.17
C LYS A 206 6.57 5.44 -3.25
N ILE A 207 7.68 4.95 -3.80
CA ILE A 207 8.77 4.34 -3.03
C ILE A 207 9.33 5.34 -2.00
N ASP A 208 9.61 6.57 -2.40
CA ASP A 208 10.13 7.60 -1.49
C ASP A 208 9.16 7.85 -0.32
N LEU A 209 7.87 7.97 -0.60
CA LEU A 209 6.85 8.16 0.43
C LEU A 209 6.70 6.95 1.35
N MET A 210 6.81 5.73 0.83
CA MET A 210 6.83 4.51 1.65
C MET A 210 8.05 4.46 2.57
N ASN A 211 9.22 4.79 2.08
CA ASN A 211 10.46 4.85 2.87
C ASN A 211 10.36 5.92 3.98
N ILE A 212 9.86 7.12 3.67
CA ILE A 212 9.59 8.16 4.67
C ILE A 212 8.62 7.64 5.75
N SER A 213 7.51 7.05 5.34
CA SER A 213 6.51 6.49 6.25
C SER A 213 7.10 5.41 7.15
N CYS A 214 7.91 4.52 6.60
CA CYS A 214 8.62 3.49 7.37
C CYS A 214 9.53 4.10 8.44
N ILE A 215 10.37 5.07 8.07
CA ILE A 215 11.27 5.75 9.01
C ILE A 215 10.50 6.46 10.12
N VAL A 216 9.42 7.18 9.77
CA VAL A 216 8.58 7.87 10.76
C VAL A 216 7.97 6.87 11.75
N ARG A 217 7.46 5.73 11.28
CA ARG A 217 6.92 4.68 12.14
C ARG A 217 7.97 4.07 13.06
N LEU A 218 9.15 3.78 12.53
CA LEU A 218 10.27 3.24 13.31
C LEU A 218 10.72 4.24 14.40
N ARG A 219 10.82 5.52 14.07
CA ARG A 219 11.13 6.56 15.04
C ARG A 219 10.10 6.65 16.16
N ARG A 220 8.81 6.63 15.82
CA ARG A 220 7.74 6.65 16.83
C ARG A 220 7.79 5.42 17.74
N PHE A 221 7.98 4.26 17.17
CA PHE A 221 8.09 3.02 17.93
C PHE A 221 9.30 3.05 18.87
N ALA A 222 10.47 3.49 18.39
CA ALA A 222 11.67 3.61 19.18
C ALA A 222 11.51 4.67 20.29
N ALA A 223 10.86 5.80 19.99
CA ALA A 223 10.58 6.87 20.96
C ALA A 223 9.66 6.37 22.09
N LEU A 224 8.59 5.66 21.75
CA LEU A 224 7.67 5.05 22.73
C LEU A 224 8.39 4.06 23.63
N ARG A 225 9.24 3.19 23.08
CA ARG A 225 10.02 2.21 23.87
C ARG A 225 11.05 2.86 24.77
N ALA A 226 11.67 3.96 24.31
CA ALA A 226 12.69 4.68 25.08
C ALA A 226 12.09 5.66 26.11
N GLY A 227 10.78 5.91 26.09
CA GLY A 227 10.15 6.96 26.89
C GLY A 227 10.66 8.37 26.53
N LYS A 228 11.07 8.61 25.29
CA LYS A 228 11.64 9.87 24.79
C LYS A 228 10.81 10.40 23.63
N ASP A 229 10.77 11.72 23.49
CA ASP A 229 10.07 12.34 22.36
C ASP A 229 10.86 12.23 21.05
N ARG A 230 12.17 12.12 21.13
CA ARG A 230 13.09 12.03 19.99
C ARG A 230 14.11 10.92 20.20
N VAL A 231 14.41 10.22 19.12
CA VAL A 231 15.39 9.13 19.12
C VAL A 231 16.17 9.11 17.82
N LYS A 232 17.43 8.76 17.91
CA LYS A 232 18.27 8.41 16.77
C LYS A 232 17.97 6.97 16.36
N LEU A 233 17.84 6.72 15.07
CA LEU A 233 17.80 5.38 14.52
C LEU A 233 19.18 4.97 14.01
N ASP A 234 19.52 3.70 14.17
CA ASP A 234 20.66 3.13 13.48
C ASP A 234 20.32 2.92 12.01
N PHE A 235 20.94 3.71 11.15
CA PHE A 235 20.70 3.64 9.71
C PHE A 235 21.01 2.26 9.13
N THR A 236 22.04 1.56 9.62
CA THR A 236 22.40 0.24 9.12
C THR A 236 21.36 -0.82 9.44
N ALA A 237 20.66 -0.66 10.57
CA ALA A 237 19.52 -1.51 10.95
C ALA A 237 18.23 -1.14 10.20
N VAL A 238 18.06 0.13 9.80
CA VAL A 238 16.89 0.61 9.06
C VAL A 238 16.97 0.26 7.57
N LEU A 239 18.14 0.35 6.98
CA LEU A 239 18.34 0.17 5.54
C LEU A 239 17.73 -1.14 4.98
N PRO A 240 17.86 -2.30 5.62
CA PRO A 240 17.23 -3.54 5.16
C PRO A 240 15.69 -3.50 5.16
N MET A 241 15.08 -2.61 5.92
CA MET A 241 13.62 -2.47 6.01
C MET A 241 13.06 -1.53 4.93
N LEU A 242 13.91 -0.91 4.13
CA LEU A 242 13.52 0.06 3.11
C LEU A 242 13.57 -0.55 1.71
N ILE A 243 12.77 0.01 0.83
CA ILE A 243 12.84 -0.26 -0.61
C ILE A 243 14.06 0.52 -1.16
N PRO A 244 14.86 -0.07 -2.09
CA PRO A 244 15.99 0.63 -2.68
C PRO A 244 15.63 2.02 -3.22
N ALA A 245 16.52 2.98 -3.06
CA ALA A 245 16.29 4.38 -3.43
C ALA A 245 16.30 4.58 -4.94
N PHE A 246 15.14 4.55 -5.56
CA PHE A 246 14.94 4.81 -7.00
C PHE A 246 14.51 6.25 -7.29
N GLY A 247 14.04 6.97 -6.26
CA GLY A 247 13.41 8.29 -6.41
C GLY A 247 14.36 9.47 -6.21
N LYS A 248 13.82 10.55 -5.69
CA LYS A 248 14.55 11.76 -5.34
C LYS A 248 15.39 11.60 -4.08
N LEU A 249 14.84 10.81 -3.12
CA LEU A 249 15.59 10.44 -1.91
C LEU A 249 16.69 9.46 -2.27
N LYS A 250 17.90 9.76 -1.85
CA LYS A 250 19.06 8.90 -1.98
C LYS A 250 19.47 8.37 -0.62
N GLU A 251 20.33 7.38 -0.60
CA GLU A 251 20.78 6.74 0.64
C GLU A 251 21.34 7.73 1.68
N PRO A 252 22.14 8.76 1.32
CA PRO A 252 22.55 9.79 2.27
C PRO A 252 21.39 10.62 2.83
N ASP A 253 20.36 10.89 2.01
CA ASP A 253 19.18 11.63 2.47
C ASP A 253 18.37 10.81 3.48
N ILE A 254 18.24 9.51 3.20
CA ILE A 254 17.59 8.55 4.11
C ILE A 254 18.38 8.43 5.42
N ALA A 255 19.70 8.36 5.34
CA ALA A 255 20.57 8.35 6.52
C ALA A 255 20.38 9.62 7.38
N ALA A 256 20.22 10.79 6.74
CA ALA A 256 19.93 12.04 7.43
C ALA A 256 18.59 11.98 8.18
N LEU A 257 17.57 11.29 7.66
CA LEU A 257 16.29 11.10 8.33
C LEU A 257 16.36 10.19 9.57
N CYS A 258 17.42 9.43 9.73
CA CYS A 258 17.69 8.60 10.91
C CYS A 258 18.39 9.36 12.05
N GLY A 259 18.84 10.59 11.81
CA GLY A 259 19.56 11.42 12.77
C GLY A 259 18.83 11.67 14.09
N ASP A 260 19.55 12.15 15.09
CA ASP A 260 18.98 12.62 16.35
C ASP A 260 18.35 14.00 16.14
N GLU A 261 17.43 14.39 17.00
CA GLU A 261 16.82 15.74 17.06
C GLU A 261 16.47 16.40 15.71
N ILE A 262 16.12 15.62 14.69
CA ILE A 262 15.74 16.17 13.40
C ILE A 262 14.25 16.50 13.33
N ASP A 263 13.91 17.56 12.62
CA ASP A 263 12.58 17.80 12.07
C ASP A 263 12.48 17.12 10.71
N ILE A 264 11.61 16.09 10.60
CA ILE A 264 11.50 15.30 9.37
C ILE A 264 10.97 16.14 8.21
N PRO A 265 9.87 16.90 8.32
CA PRO A 265 9.38 17.76 7.25
C PRO A 265 10.41 18.78 6.78
N GLU A 266 11.13 19.43 7.70
CA GLU A 266 12.17 20.39 7.35
C GLU A 266 13.34 19.70 6.64
N THR A 267 13.80 18.56 7.16
CA THR A 267 14.90 17.79 6.58
C THR A 267 14.57 17.35 5.17
N ILE A 268 13.36 16.81 4.93
CA ILE A 268 12.89 16.44 3.60
C ILE A 268 12.78 17.67 2.69
N GLY A 269 12.32 18.81 3.21
CA GLY A 269 12.23 20.05 2.46
C GLY A 269 13.57 20.55 1.88
N ARG A 270 14.71 20.17 2.50
CA ARG A 270 16.05 20.56 2.03
C ARG A 270 16.49 19.80 0.77
N PHE A 271 16.13 18.55 0.61
CA PHE A 271 16.57 17.70 -0.51
C PHE A 271 15.43 17.18 -1.40
N ALA A 272 14.21 17.16 -0.94
CA ALA A 272 13.06 16.68 -1.69
C ALA A 272 11.79 17.49 -1.36
N GLY A 273 11.83 18.79 -1.66
CA GLY A 273 10.78 19.76 -1.26
C GLY A 273 9.34 19.36 -1.61
N LEU A 274 9.15 18.52 -2.65
CA LEU A 274 7.82 17.99 -3.02
C LEU A 274 7.20 17.12 -1.95
N TYR A 275 8.01 16.49 -1.09
CA TYR A 275 7.55 15.58 -0.05
C TYR A 275 7.36 16.27 1.31
N ARG A 276 7.61 17.57 1.41
CA ARG A 276 7.47 18.30 2.68
C ARG A 276 6.04 18.22 3.23
N LYS A 277 5.03 18.52 2.41
CA LYS A 277 3.62 18.43 2.83
C LYS A 277 3.20 17.02 3.23
N PRO A 278 3.44 15.96 2.42
CA PRO A 278 3.22 14.59 2.86
C PRO A 278 3.94 14.25 4.17
N ALA A 279 5.19 14.70 4.35
CA ALA A 279 5.94 14.45 5.57
C ALA A 279 5.32 15.15 6.80
N GLU A 280 4.80 16.36 6.66
CA GLU A 280 4.04 17.06 7.70
C GLU A 280 2.82 16.22 8.13
N MET A 281 2.05 15.67 7.18
CA MET A 281 0.92 14.78 7.48
C MET A 281 1.32 13.51 8.22
N PHE A 282 2.50 12.93 7.91
CA PHE A 282 3.01 11.75 8.62
C PHE A 282 3.47 12.06 10.04
N THR A 283 3.89 13.28 10.33
CA THR A 283 4.45 13.67 11.63
C THR A 283 3.43 14.34 12.55
N GLU A 284 2.36 14.92 12.02
CA GLU A 284 1.30 15.50 12.84
C GLU A 284 0.70 14.46 13.79
N ARG A 285 0.60 14.83 15.07
CA ARG A 285 -0.13 14.05 16.07
C ARG A 285 -1.63 14.20 15.78
N THR A 286 -2.25 13.22 15.16
CA THR A 286 -3.70 13.14 15.29
C THR A 286 -4.04 12.64 16.70
N SER A 287 -5.03 13.24 17.29
CA SER A 287 -5.52 12.98 18.65
C SER A 287 -6.02 11.54 18.88
N THR A 288 -6.04 10.70 17.86
CA THR A 288 -6.65 9.36 17.86
C THR A 288 -5.68 8.18 17.83
N GLY A 289 -4.36 8.38 17.94
CA GLY A 289 -3.43 7.23 18.08
C GLY A 289 -3.38 6.20 16.93
N GLU A 290 -4.18 6.37 15.89
CA GLU A 290 -4.42 5.38 14.83
C GLU A 290 -3.74 5.75 13.51
N TYR A 291 -2.42 5.61 13.45
CA TYR A 291 -1.64 5.76 12.24
C TYR A 291 -0.99 4.44 11.80
N GLY A 292 -1.77 3.42 11.57
CA GLY A 292 -1.16 2.18 11.09
C GLY A 292 -1.35 1.98 9.58
N SER A 293 -2.58 1.89 9.16
CA SER A 293 -2.93 1.36 7.83
C SER A 293 -3.41 2.42 6.84
N ALA A 294 -4.03 3.51 7.28
CA ALA A 294 -4.63 4.50 6.38
C ALA A 294 -3.60 5.26 5.52
N LEU A 295 -2.34 5.37 5.96
CA LEU A 295 -1.30 6.13 5.26
C LEU A 295 -0.57 5.34 4.18
N LEU A 296 -0.57 4.02 4.23
CA LEU A 296 0.02 3.20 3.17
C LEU A 296 -0.86 3.15 1.91
N TYR A 297 -2.16 3.38 2.05
CA TYR A 297 -3.15 3.26 0.97
C TYR A 297 -3.83 4.58 0.59
N GLY A 298 -3.58 5.65 1.32
CA GLY A 298 -4.16 6.98 1.07
C GLY A 298 -3.36 7.83 0.10
N GLN A 299 -2.87 7.23 -1.00
CA GLN A 299 -2.20 7.98 -2.05
C GLN A 299 -3.07 7.97 -3.30
N ALA A 300 -3.88 8.95 -3.44
CA ALA A 300 -4.36 9.46 -4.71
C ALA A 300 -3.73 10.82 -4.99
#